data_9540d3ce90a7dec00c6c1ce6ae7327eb
#
_entry.id   9540d3ce90a7dec00c6c1ce6ae7327eb
#
_cell.length_a   1.000
_cell.length_b   1.000
_cell.length_c   1.000
_cell.angle_alpha   90.00
_cell.angle_beta   90.00
_cell.angle_gamma   90.00
#
_symmetry.space_group_name_H-M   'P 1'
#
loop_
_entity.id
_entity.type
_entity.pdbx_description
1 polymer ?
#
loop_
_entity_poly.entity_id
_entity_poly.type
_entity_poly.pdbx_seq_one_letter_code
_entity_poly.pdbx_strand_id
1 'polypeptide(L)'
;MPAWVLGSLRGYRRSWWRRDLVAGLTVWAVLIPESLAYASIAGVSPVVGLYAAIPALLLYPVIGSSRHLVVGPMSATAALSAGVVGGIVSNDSGDFPAYTAGLALAVGTLAVLAGLLRLGFLANFISEPVLKGFIVGMALVIIVGQLPKLLGIEGGDGDFFQKLWAVVASLGDVSGWSALVGLGCLALVLVLRRTAPLVPGSLVAVALGIMLAAVLDLEDRGVEVVGHIDAGLPAPGVPDLTAASDIPLLLSGAAGVMLVGFAEGLGAAKTYARRDGYRIDADRELAGLGAANLGAGLLDGMVVNGSLSKTAVNAGAGARSQVSGWTVAALTVLTLLVLTPLFASLPEPALAAVVIAAVIELVDIGGLRRLYDVNTAALTTIYGRAARADFICALGALLGVLFFDTLPGLLIGVVLSVVLLLARTAHPHVAVLGRVAGGAGQWVDVERDPGSSPVSGVVVVRVESGLYFANADAVQDRLLELATADGVRALVLDAATVPSVDVTAAGMLRDVAAELDARGVRLLAVGDVGQVRDVLRRTGAGAVLDRLYPTVEAAVAATSPGEGEAAGDGAARR
;
A
#
# COMPACT_ATOMS: atom_id res chain seq x y z
N MET A 1 -8.85 33.29 -4.86
CA MET A 1 -9.18 31.86 -4.85
C MET A 1 -8.66 31.25 -3.57
N PRO A 2 -9.42 30.37 -2.89
CA PRO A 2 -8.94 29.71 -1.68
C PRO A 2 -7.60 29.03 -1.93
N ALA A 3 -6.76 28.95 -0.90
CA ALA A 3 -5.38 28.47 -1.02
C ALA A 3 -5.25 27.00 -1.46
N TRP A 4 -6.34 26.25 -1.52
CA TRP A 4 -6.39 24.82 -1.86
C TRP A 4 -6.88 24.52 -3.28
N VAL A 5 -7.41 25.50 -4.03
CA VAL A 5 -7.88 25.32 -5.41
C VAL A 5 -6.70 25.57 -6.38
N LEU A 6 -6.55 24.71 -7.40
CA LEU A 6 -5.55 24.80 -8.45
C LEU A 6 -4.11 24.88 -7.92
N GLY A 7 -3.81 24.11 -6.87
CA GLY A 7 -2.50 24.12 -6.21
C GLY A 7 -1.33 23.78 -7.14
N SER A 8 -1.54 22.88 -8.11
CA SER A 8 -0.54 22.46 -9.10
C SER A 8 -0.17 23.58 -10.10
N LEU A 9 -1.04 24.57 -10.29
CA LEU A 9 -0.82 25.70 -11.20
C LEU A 9 -0.20 26.91 -10.52
N ARG A 10 0.04 26.87 -9.19
CA ARG A 10 0.71 27.98 -8.50
C ARG A 10 2.15 28.12 -8.98
N GLY A 11 2.46 29.33 -9.44
CA GLY A 11 3.76 29.62 -10.04
C GLY A 11 3.92 29.07 -11.46
N TYR A 12 2.81 28.76 -12.16
CA TYR A 12 2.86 28.32 -13.55
C TYR A 12 3.57 29.34 -14.43
N ARG A 13 4.54 28.87 -15.23
CA ARG A 13 5.29 29.68 -16.18
C ARG A 13 4.83 29.36 -17.59
N ARG A 14 4.60 30.38 -18.42
CA ARG A 14 4.20 30.19 -19.83
C ARG A 14 5.16 29.31 -20.62
N SER A 15 6.46 29.27 -20.24
CA SER A 15 7.43 28.37 -20.87
C SER A 15 7.19 26.87 -20.63
N TRP A 16 6.31 26.50 -19.68
CA TRP A 16 6.01 25.11 -19.37
C TRP A 16 4.95 24.50 -20.29
N TRP A 17 4.12 25.32 -20.97
CA TRP A 17 3.00 24.84 -21.75
C TRP A 17 3.37 23.80 -22.81
N ARG A 18 4.49 24.00 -23.53
CA ARG A 18 4.95 23.04 -24.55
C ARG A 18 5.33 21.70 -23.93
N ARG A 19 5.97 21.70 -22.76
CA ARG A 19 6.35 20.48 -22.05
C ARG A 19 5.11 19.74 -21.53
N ASP A 20 4.15 20.45 -20.96
CA ASP A 20 2.92 19.88 -20.47
C ASP A 20 2.06 19.33 -21.61
N LEU A 21 2.04 19.99 -22.78
CA LEU A 21 1.35 19.51 -23.96
C LEU A 21 1.97 18.22 -24.51
N VAL A 22 3.30 18.16 -24.64
CA VAL A 22 4.01 16.96 -25.12
C VAL A 22 3.83 15.83 -24.13
N ALA A 23 3.94 16.09 -22.82
CA ALA A 23 3.71 15.11 -21.79
C ALA A 23 2.26 14.59 -21.82
N GLY A 24 1.27 15.49 -21.99
CA GLY A 24 -0.13 15.10 -22.15
C GLY A 24 -0.35 14.21 -23.37
N LEU A 25 0.25 14.53 -24.53
CA LEU A 25 0.16 13.69 -25.73
C LEU A 25 0.76 12.29 -25.49
N THR A 26 1.92 12.24 -24.81
CA THR A 26 2.57 10.95 -24.50
C THR A 26 1.73 10.12 -23.53
N VAL A 27 1.15 10.76 -22.49
CA VAL A 27 0.27 10.08 -21.54
C VAL A 27 -1.01 9.60 -22.22
N TRP A 28 -1.63 10.42 -23.09
CA TRP A 28 -2.82 10.05 -23.84
C TRP A 28 -2.59 8.76 -24.66
N ALA A 29 -1.46 8.67 -25.34
CA ALA A 29 -1.13 7.50 -26.16
C ALA A 29 -1.04 6.20 -25.36
N VAL A 30 -0.72 6.27 -24.05
CA VAL A 30 -0.71 5.13 -23.14
C VAL A 30 -2.06 4.94 -22.46
N LEU A 31 -2.71 6.04 -22.07
CA LEU A 31 -3.97 6.01 -21.31
C LEU A 31 -5.12 5.40 -22.10
N ILE A 32 -5.25 5.70 -23.40
CA ILE A 32 -6.38 5.21 -24.21
C ILE A 32 -6.45 3.68 -24.22
N PRO A 33 -5.43 2.94 -24.72
CA PRO A 33 -5.50 1.48 -24.73
C PRO A 33 -5.63 0.87 -23.34
N GLU A 34 -4.95 1.44 -22.34
CA GLU A 34 -5.05 0.96 -20.96
C GLU A 34 -6.44 1.18 -20.36
N SER A 35 -7.09 2.32 -20.64
CA SER A 35 -8.43 2.60 -20.10
C SER A 35 -9.48 1.67 -20.69
N LEU A 36 -9.40 1.37 -22.00
CA LEU A 36 -10.25 0.37 -22.67
C LEU A 36 -10.05 -1.02 -22.02
N ALA A 37 -8.79 -1.39 -21.82
CA ALA A 37 -8.40 -2.66 -21.23
C ALA A 37 -8.88 -2.81 -19.77
N TYR A 38 -8.75 -1.76 -18.97
CA TYR A 38 -9.16 -1.79 -17.55
C TYR A 38 -10.68 -1.79 -17.36
N ALA A 39 -11.45 -1.20 -18.29
CA ALA A 39 -12.89 -1.33 -18.28
C ALA A 39 -13.33 -2.78 -18.50
N SER A 40 -12.65 -3.51 -19.38
CA SER A 40 -12.88 -4.96 -19.56
C SER A 40 -12.55 -5.79 -18.31
N ILE A 41 -11.51 -5.39 -17.53
CA ILE A 41 -11.23 -5.99 -16.22
C ILE A 41 -12.36 -5.70 -15.23
N ALA A 42 -12.90 -4.48 -15.27
CA ALA A 42 -14.00 -4.08 -14.41
C ALA A 42 -15.35 -4.75 -14.79
N GLY A 43 -15.40 -5.52 -15.86
CA GLY A 43 -16.61 -6.20 -16.33
C GLY A 43 -17.59 -5.30 -17.07
N VAL A 44 -17.13 -4.15 -17.59
CA VAL A 44 -17.95 -3.18 -18.32
C VAL A 44 -17.42 -2.96 -19.74
N SER A 45 -18.24 -2.33 -20.59
CA SER A 45 -17.84 -1.98 -21.95
C SER A 45 -16.52 -1.17 -21.95
N PRO A 46 -15.59 -1.45 -22.87
CA PRO A 46 -14.30 -0.76 -22.94
C PRO A 46 -14.39 0.77 -22.93
N VAL A 47 -15.41 1.33 -23.56
CA VAL A 47 -15.61 2.80 -23.63
C VAL A 47 -15.82 3.45 -22.25
N VAL A 48 -16.38 2.72 -21.29
CA VAL A 48 -16.62 3.19 -19.91
C VAL A 48 -15.31 3.65 -19.25
N GLY A 49 -14.19 3.02 -19.60
CA GLY A 49 -12.87 3.46 -19.16
C GLY A 49 -12.51 4.87 -19.65
N LEU A 50 -12.89 5.22 -20.88
CA LEU A 50 -12.69 6.57 -21.41
C LEU A 50 -13.64 7.58 -20.77
N TYR A 51 -14.89 7.19 -20.49
CA TYR A 51 -15.87 8.00 -19.76
C TYR A 51 -15.35 8.35 -18.37
N ALA A 52 -14.78 7.39 -17.65
CA ALA A 52 -14.20 7.60 -16.33
C ALA A 52 -12.95 8.49 -16.35
N ALA A 53 -12.12 8.39 -17.39
CA ALA A 53 -10.86 9.13 -17.50
C ALA A 53 -11.06 10.64 -17.62
N ILE A 54 -12.09 11.10 -18.36
CA ILE A 54 -12.32 12.53 -18.63
C ILE A 54 -12.53 13.32 -17.33
N PRO A 55 -13.55 13.01 -16.49
CA PRO A 55 -13.79 13.77 -15.27
C PRO A 55 -12.64 13.61 -14.27
N ALA A 56 -11.98 12.46 -14.23
CA ALA A 56 -10.81 12.24 -13.39
C ALA A 56 -9.69 13.25 -13.71
N LEU A 57 -9.35 13.40 -15.00
CA LEU A 57 -8.32 14.29 -15.51
C LEU A 57 -8.72 15.78 -15.44
N LEU A 58 -10.02 16.09 -15.38
CA LEU A 58 -10.52 17.45 -15.25
C LEU A 58 -10.60 17.90 -13.79
N LEU A 59 -11.16 17.05 -12.90
CA LEU A 59 -11.52 17.43 -11.54
C LEU A 59 -10.37 17.27 -10.54
N TYR A 60 -9.57 16.19 -10.68
CA TYR A 60 -8.43 15.99 -9.80
C TYR A 60 -7.45 17.18 -9.80
N PRO A 61 -7.05 17.78 -10.94
CA PRO A 61 -6.16 18.93 -10.97
C PRO A 61 -6.65 20.17 -10.22
N VAL A 62 -7.96 20.29 -10.03
CA VAL A 62 -8.59 21.43 -9.33
C VAL A 62 -8.33 21.35 -7.82
N ILE A 63 -8.41 20.14 -7.22
CA ILE A 63 -8.35 19.91 -5.79
C ILE A 63 -7.00 19.32 -5.35
N GLY A 64 -6.50 18.34 -6.08
CA GLY A 64 -5.27 17.62 -5.78
C GLY A 64 -4.04 18.51 -5.58
N SER A 65 -3.05 18.00 -4.89
CA SER A 65 -1.81 18.73 -4.57
C SER A 65 -0.63 18.33 -5.45
N SER A 66 -0.69 17.16 -6.12
CA SER A 66 0.37 16.69 -6.98
C SER A 66 0.40 17.40 -8.34
N ARG A 67 1.61 17.74 -8.79
CA ARG A 67 1.85 18.34 -10.11
C ARG A 67 1.92 17.31 -11.23
N HIS A 68 2.20 16.05 -10.89
CA HIS A 68 2.51 15.00 -11.87
C HIS A 68 1.53 13.84 -11.87
N LEU A 69 0.77 13.62 -10.78
CA LEU A 69 -0.11 12.47 -10.66
C LEU A 69 -1.13 12.44 -11.79
N VAL A 70 -1.17 11.34 -12.51
CA VAL A 70 -2.18 11.08 -13.54
C VAL A 70 -3.25 10.19 -12.91
N VAL A 71 -4.48 10.69 -12.84
CA VAL A 71 -5.65 9.99 -12.30
C VAL A 71 -6.51 9.48 -13.46
N GLY A 72 -6.89 8.22 -13.39
CA GLY A 72 -7.72 7.56 -14.39
C GLY A 72 -7.97 6.10 -14.06
N PRO A 73 -8.57 5.32 -14.96
CA PRO A 73 -8.74 3.89 -14.80
C PRO A 73 -7.41 3.17 -14.53
N MET A 74 -7.43 2.20 -13.61
CA MET A 74 -6.29 1.37 -13.24
C MET A 74 -6.69 -0.08 -13.05
N SER A 75 -5.75 -1.00 -13.32
CA SER A 75 -5.98 -2.44 -13.20
C SER A 75 -6.41 -2.86 -11.80
N ALA A 76 -5.75 -2.32 -10.76
CA ALA A 76 -6.04 -2.62 -9.37
C ALA A 76 -7.48 -2.26 -8.97
N THR A 77 -7.86 -1.00 -9.20
CA THR A 77 -9.21 -0.53 -8.88
C THR A 77 -10.28 -1.13 -9.79
N ALA A 78 -9.94 -1.47 -11.03
CA ALA A 78 -10.82 -2.18 -11.95
C ALA A 78 -11.17 -3.59 -11.44
N ALA A 79 -10.15 -4.36 -11.02
CA ALA A 79 -10.36 -5.69 -10.46
C ALA A 79 -11.12 -5.65 -9.12
N LEU A 80 -10.79 -4.69 -8.25
CA LEU A 80 -11.55 -4.47 -7.01
C LEU A 80 -13.00 -4.10 -7.30
N SER A 81 -13.26 -3.24 -8.31
CA SER A 81 -14.60 -2.86 -8.74
C SER A 81 -15.38 -4.09 -9.22
N ALA A 82 -14.77 -4.92 -10.07
CA ALA A 82 -15.37 -6.16 -10.53
C ALA A 82 -15.73 -7.12 -9.39
N GLY A 83 -14.81 -7.29 -8.42
CA GLY A 83 -15.05 -8.14 -7.26
C GLY A 83 -16.17 -7.64 -6.35
N VAL A 84 -16.22 -6.33 -6.08
CA VAL A 84 -17.27 -5.73 -5.25
C VAL A 84 -18.64 -5.81 -5.95
N VAL A 85 -18.71 -5.39 -7.21
CA VAL A 85 -19.96 -5.37 -7.97
C VAL A 85 -20.44 -6.80 -8.27
N GLY A 86 -19.53 -7.70 -8.67
CA GLY A 86 -19.84 -9.11 -8.94
C GLY A 86 -20.31 -9.88 -7.69
N GLY A 87 -19.97 -9.42 -6.49
CA GLY A 87 -20.52 -9.94 -5.23
C GLY A 87 -21.96 -9.46 -4.93
N ILE A 88 -22.47 -8.47 -5.68
CA ILE A 88 -23.80 -7.88 -5.48
C ILE A 88 -24.73 -8.28 -6.62
N VAL A 89 -24.27 -8.13 -7.87
CA VAL A 89 -25.05 -8.41 -9.09
C VAL A 89 -24.26 -9.31 -10.04
N SER A 90 -24.98 -10.13 -10.84
CA SER A 90 -24.34 -10.97 -11.84
C SER A 90 -23.70 -10.12 -12.95
N ASN A 91 -22.57 -10.54 -13.48
CA ASN A 91 -21.88 -9.87 -14.60
C ASN A 91 -22.75 -9.77 -15.86
N ASP A 92 -23.64 -10.73 -16.06
CA ASP A 92 -24.54 -10.76 -17.22
C ASP A 92 -25.82 -9.91 -17.01
N SER A 93 -25.99 -9.32 -15.83
CA SER A 93 -27.14 -8.44 -15.58
C SER A 93 -26.94 -7.09 -16.27
N GLY A 94 -28.02 -6.56 -16.86
CA GLY A 94 -28.02 -5.21 -17.43
C GLY A 94 -27.71 -4.11 -16.39
N ASP A 95 -27.77 -4.44 -15.10
CA ASP A 95 -27.53 -3.53 -13.97
C ASP A 95 -26.05 -3.37 -13.63
N PHE A 96 -25.17 -4.28 -14.08
CA PHE A 96 -23.75 -4.30 -13.72
C PHE A 96 -23.03 -2.96 -13.99
N PRO A 97 -23.22 -2.28 -15.15
CA PRO A 97 -22.63 -0.96 -15.40
C PRO A 97 -23.13 0.11 -14.42
N ALA A 98 -24.44 0.11 -14.08
CA ALA A 98 -25.02 1.05 -13.13
C ALA A 98 -24.42 0.88 -11.72
N TYR A 99 -24.24 -0.37 -11.25
CA TYR A 99 -23.57 -0.65 -9.98
C TYR A 99 -22.09 -0.28 -10.01
N THR A 100 -21.40 -0.44 -11.13
CA THR A 100 -20.01 0.01 -11.30
C THR A 100 -19.89 1.52 -11.19
N ALA A 101 -20.78 2.28 -11.83
CA ALA A 101 -20.85 3.74 -11.69
C ALA A 101 -21.27 4.15 -10.27
N GLY A 102 -22.22 3.43 -9.65
CA GLY A 102 -22.64 3.60 -8.27
C GLY A 102 -21.50 3.39 -7.28
N LEU A 103 -20.64 2.39 -7.51
CA LEU A 103 -19.43 2.18 -6.72
C LEU A 103 -18.47 3.36 -6.86
N ALA A 104 -18.28 3.91 -8.06
CA ALA A 104 -17.45 5.10 -8.25
C ALA A 104 -17.99 6.31 -7.47
N LEU A 105 -19.32 6.53 -7.45
CA LEU A 105 -19.97 7.56 -6.63
C LEU A 105 -19.76 7.33 -5.13
N ALA A 106 -19.91 6.08 -4.68
CA ALA A 106 -19.72 5.72 -3.28
C ALA A 106 -18.25 5.95 -2.84
N VAL A 107 -17.27 5.48 -3.62
CA VAL A 107 -15.83 5.73 -3.43
C VAL A 107 -15.54 7.23 -3.40
N GLY A 108 -16.10 7.97 -4.36
CA GLY A 108 -15.93 9.41 -4.47
C GLY A 108 -16.46 10.15 -3.26
N THR A 109 -17.68 9.82 -2.82
CA THR A 109 -18.31 10.40 -1.63
C THR A 109 -17.51 10.13 -0.37
N LEU A 110 -17.14 8.87 -0.14
CA LEU A 110 -16.34 8.49 1.03
C LEU A 110 -14.98 9.20 1.02
N ALA A 111 -14.31 9.29 -0.12
CA ALA A 111 -13.01 9.93 -0.25
C ALA A 111 -13.08 11.46 0.00
N VAL A 112 -14.11 12.14 -0.52
CA VAL A 112 -14.31 13.58 -0.23
C VAL A 112 -14.59 13.78 1.26
N LEU A 113 -15.49 13.00 1.86
CA LEU A 113 -15.80 13.08 3.29
C LEU A 113 -14.56 12.82 4.14
N ALA A 114 -13.79 11.77 3.82
CA ALA A 114 -12.56 11.44 4.52
C ALA A 114 -11.50 12.54 4.38
N GLY A 115 -11.37 13.16 3.20
CA GLY A 115 -10.47 14.30 2.98
C GLY A 115 -10.87 15.52 3.81
N LEU A 116 -12.17 15.84 3.88
CA LEU A 116 -12.70 16.93 4.71
C LEU A 116 -12.51 16.67 6.21
N LEU A 117 -12.67 15.43 6.65
CA LEU A 117 -12.44 14.99 8.03
C LEU A 117 -10.95 14.82 8.37
N ARG A 118 -10.04 15.08 7.42
CA ARG A 118 -8.59 14.97 7.57
C ARG A 118 -8.12 13.54 7.90
N LEU A 119 -8.71 12.57 7.27
CA LEU A 119 -8.38 11.15 7.43
C LEU A 119 -7.28 10.66 6.46
N GLY A 120 -6.53 11.56 5.85
CA GLY A 120 -5.42 11.22 4.94
C GLY A 120 -4.32 10.35 5.57
N PHE A 121 -4.26 10.29 6.90
CA PHE A 121 -3.35 9.39 7.63
C PHE A 121 -3.73 7.91 7.49
N LEU A 122 -4.96 7.58 7.10
CA LEU A 122 -5.42 6.19 6.93
C LEU A 122 -4.57 5.39 5.93
N ALA A 123 -4.00 6.05 4.93
CA ALA A 123 -3.07 5.39 4.00
C ALA A 123 -1.85 4.75 4.70
N ASN A 124 -1.48 5.22 5.89
CA ASN A 124 -0.34 4.68 6.63
C ASN A 124 -0.64 3.35 7.33
N PHE A 125 -1.92 2.93 7.39
CA PHE A 125 -2.31 1.63 7.97
C PHE A 125 -2.09 0.45 7.03
N ILE A 126 -1.98 0.72 5.72
CA ILE A 126 -1.62 -0.32 4.76
C ILE A 126 -0.10 -0.35 4.66
N SER A 127 0.50 -1.42 5.16
CA SER A 127 1.95 -1.58 5.09
C SER A 127 2.41 -1.89 3.65
N GLU A 128 3.61 -1.45 3.29
CA GLU A 128 4.19 -1.72 1.96
C GLU A 128 4.28 -3.22 1.64
N PRO A 129 4.64 -4.11 2.59
CA PRO A 129 4.60 -5.56 2.35
C PRO A 129 3.22 -6.09 1.96
N VAL A 130 2.16 -5.64 2.65
CA VAL A 130 0.77 -6.04 2.33
C VAL A 130 0.41 -5.60 0.93
N LEU A 131 0.69 -4.34 0.56
CA LEU A 131 0.44 -3.85 -0.80
C LEU A 131 1.19 -4.67 -1.86
N LYS A 132 2.46 -5.01 -1.63
CA LYS A 132 3.24 -5.83 -2.57
C LYS A 132 2.63 -7.22 -2.78
N GLY A 133 2.28 -7.91 -1.69
CA GLY A 133 1.64 -9.22 -1.77
C GLY A 133 0.28 -9.16 -2.47
N PHE A 134 -0.54 -8.18 -2.10
CA PHE A 134 -1.84 -7.92 -2.70
C PHE A 134 -1.74 -7.64 -4.21
N ILE A 135 -0.85 -6.74 -4.64
CA ILE A 135 -0.66 -6.39 -6.05
C ILE A 135 -0.22 -7.59 -6.87
N VAL A 136 0.69 -8.41 -6.34
CA VAL A 136 1.13 -9.63 -7.04
C VAL A 136 -0.01 -10.65 -7.15
N GLY A 137 -0.76 -10.88 -6.07
CA GLY A 137 -1.93 -11.78 -6.10
C GLY A 137 -2.97 -11.33 -7.13
N MET A 138 -3.31 -10.05 -7.11
CA MET A 138 -4.24 -9.45 -8.06
C MET A 138 -3.74 -9.53 -9.50
N ALA A 139 -2.44 -9.29 -9.73
CA ALA A 139 -1.85 -9.41 -11.06
C ALA A 139 -2.01 -10.83 -11.63
N LEU A 140 -1.83 -11.86 -10.81
CA LEU A 140 -2.05 -13.25 -11.20
C LEU A 140 -3.52 -13.52 -11.53
N VAL A 141 -4.46 -13.03 -10.72
CA VAL A 141 -5.91 -13.16 -10.99
C VAL A 141 -6.28 -12.53 -12.33
N ILE A 142 -5.79 -11.31 -12.59
CA ILE A 142 -6.06 -10.60 -13.85
C ILE A 142 -5.45 -11.37 -15.04
N ILE A 143 -4.19 -11.81 -14.94
CA ILE A 143 -3.53 -12.56 -16.01
C ILE A 143 -4.35 -13.81 -16.36
N VAL A 144 -4.71 -14.61 -15.36
CA VAL A 144 -5.50 -15.83 -15.58
C VAL A 144 -6.86 -15.52 -16.17
N GLY A 145 -7.53 -14.44 -15.72
CA GLY A 145 -8.81 -13.99 -16.28
C GLY A 145 -8.73 -13.48 -17.72
N GLN A 146 -7.55 -13.06 -18.21
CA GLN A 146 -7.36 -12.61 -19.59
C GLN A 146 -6.86 -13.72 -20.54
N LEU A 147 -6.39 -14.86 -20.03
CA LEU A 147 -5.91 -15.96 -20.88
C LEU A 147 -6.99 -16.50 -21.83
N PRO A 148 -8.26 -16.66 -21.41
CA PRO A 148 -9.31 -17.11 -22.34
C PRO A 148 -9.44 -16.19 -23.56
N LYS A 149 -9.54 -14.88 -23.36
CA LYS A 149 -9.63 -13.89 -24.44
C LYS A 149 -8.37 -13.87 -25.31
N LEU A 150 -7.18 -14.01 -24.69
CA LEU A 150 -5.90 -14.06 -25.41
C LEU A 150 -5.82 -15.26 -26.36
N LEU A 151 -6.33 -16.41 -25.92
CA LEU A 151 -6.23 -17.69 -26.63
C LEU A 151 -7.49 -18.01 -27.45
N GLY A 152 -8.58 -17.26 -27.31
CA GLY A 152 -9.86 -17.51 -27.97
C GLY A 152 -10.49 -18.82 -27.51
N ILE A 153 -10.49 -19.09 -26.21
CA ILE A 153 -11.12 -20.23 -25.55
C ILE A 153 -12.24 -19.76 -24.62
N GLU A 154 -13.16 -20.64 -24.27
CA GLU A 154 -14.18 -20.32 -23.28
C GLU A 154 -13.56 -20.07 -21.89
N GLY A 155 -14.01 -18.99 -21.22
CA GLY A 155 -13.61 -18.65 -19.88
C GLY A 155 -14.32 -19.55 -18.85
N GLY A 156 -13.68 -19.81 -17.71
CA GLY A 156 -14.30 -20.43 -16.56
C GLY A 156 -14.78 -19.40 -15.54
N ASP A 157 -15.83 -19.75 -14.81
CA ASP A 157 -16.33 -19.01 -13.66
C ASP A 157 -15.66 -19.46 -12.35
N GLY A 158 -15.80 -18.64 -11.29
CA GLY A 158 -15.34 -18.98 -9.96
C GLY A 158 -14.06 -18.30 -9.52
N ASP A 159 -13.35 -18.90 -8.58
CA ASP A 159 -12.11 -18.39 -8.00
C ASP A 159 -10.90 -18.54 -8.96
N PHE A 160 -9.74 -18.02 -8.52
CA PHE A 160 -8.49 -18.09 -9.30
C PHE A 160 -8.13 -19.51 -9.76
N PHE A 161 -8.26 -20.49 -8.88
CA PHE A 161 -7.87 -21.88 -9.19
C PHE A 161 -8.85 -22.56 -10.15
N GLN A 162 -10.15 -22.26 -10.01
CA GLN A 162 -11.19 -22.75 -10.92
C GLN A 162 -10.99 -22.17 -12.33
N LYS A 163 -10.74 -20.85 -12.45
CA LYS A 163 -10.41 -20.19 -13.72
C LYS A 163 -9.13 -20.75 -14.34
N LEU A 164 -8.09 -20.94 -13.53
CA LEU A 164 -6.83 -21.51 -14.00
C LEU A 164 -7.03 -22.93 -14.52
N TRP A 165 -7.81 -23.74 -13.80
CA TRP A 165 -8.14 -25.10 -14.22
C TRP A 165 -8.95 -25.12 -15.51
N ALA A 166 -9.96 -24.24 -15.66
CA ALA A 166 -10.73 -24.10 -16.89
C ALA A 166 -9.84 -23.78 -18.10
N VAL A 167 -8.92 -22.82 -17.94
CA VAL A 167 -7.93 -22.50 -19.01
C VAL A 167 -7.09 -23.73 -19.37
N VAL A 168 -6.59 -24.48 -18.38
CA VAL A 168 -5.77 -25.68 -18.64
C VAL A 168 -6.58 -26.77 -19.34
N ALA A 169 -7.84 -26.96 -18.92
CA ALA A 169 -8.72 -27.96 -19.51
C ALA A 169 -9.10 -27.63 -20.98
N SER A 170 -9.23 -26.32 -21.30
CA SER A 170 -9.61 -25.83 -22.63
C SER A 170 -8.42 -25.57 -23.57
N LEU A 171 -7.19 -25.95 -23.19
CA LEU A 171 -6.01 -25.77 -24.06
C LEU A 171 -6.10 -26.55 -25.40
N GLY A 172 -6.95 -27.57 -25.48
CA GLY A 172 -7.23 -28.30 -26.72
C GLY A 172 -8.07 -27.52 -27.73
N ASP A 173 -8.80 -26.50 -27.26
CA ASP A 173 -9.78 -25.72 -28.04
C ASP A 173 -9.25 -24.35 -28.48
N VAL A 174 -7.94 -24.11 -28.35
CA VAL A 174 -7.29 -22.84 -28.65
C VAL A 174 -7.54 -22.42 -30.11
N SER A 175 -8.11 -21.22 -30.30
CA SER A 175 -8.25 -20.60 -31.60
C SER A 175 -6.87 -20.16 -32.13
N GLY A 176 -6.43 -20.77 -33.25
CA GLY A 176 -5.11 -20.45 -33.81
C GLY A 176 -4.97 -18.97 -34.20
N TRP A 177 -6.05 -18.33 -34.73
CA TRP A 177 -6.03 -16.93 -35.09
C TRP A 177 -6.03 -16.01 -33.86
N SER A 178 -6.85 -16.30 -32.84
CA SER A 178 -6.88 -15.53 -31.59
C SER A 178 -5.54 -15.59 -30.88
N ALA A 179 -4.96 -16.80 -30.73
CA ALA A 179 -3.64 -16.99 -30.12
C ALA A 179 -2.53 -16.28 -30.90
N LEU A 180 -2.56 -16.32 -32.25
CA LEU A 180 -1.55 -15.63 -33.07
C LEU A 180 -1.61 -14.10 -32.84
N VAL A 181 -2.81 -13.52 -32.89
CA VAL A 181 -3.02 -12.08 -32.68
C VAL A 181 -2.65 -11.71 -31.23
N GLY A 182 -3.18 -12.43 -30.24
CA GLY A 182 -2.95 -12.16 -28.82
C GLY A 182 -1.49 -12.26 -28.41
N LEU A 183 -0.84 -13.42 -28.70
CA LEU A 183 0.58 -13.62 -28.37
C LEU A 183 1.48 -12.72 -29.21
N GLY A 184 1.13 -12.45 -30.47
CA GLY A 184 1.87 -11.51 -31.33
C GLY A 184 1.83 -10.08 -30.78
N CYS A 185 0.66 -9.58 -30.37
CA CYS A 185 0.51 -8.27 -29.73
C CYS A 185 1.23 -8.21 -28.39
N LEU A 186 1.13 -9.26 -27.58
CA LEU A 186 1.83 -9.35 -26.29
C LEU A 186 3.35 -9.28 -26.48
N ALA A 187 3.88 -10.10 -27.38
CA ALA A 187 5.31 -10.11 -27.71
C ALA A 187 5.76 -8.74 -28.22
N LEU A 188 4.97 -8.09 -29.11
CA LEU A 188 5.25 -6.77 -29.63
C LEU A 188 5.35 -5.72 -28.52
N VAL A 189 4.38 -5.69 -27.60
CA VAL A 189 4.39 -4.73 -26.47
C VAL A 189 5.64 -4.96 -25.60
N LEU A 190 5.93 -6.21 -25.23
CA LEU A 190 7.07 -6.54 -24.37
C LEU A 190 8.43 -6.26 -25.04
N VAL A 191 8.55 -6.50 -26.35
CA VAL A 191 9.76 -6.20 -27.14
C VAL A 191 9.94 -4.68 -27.27
N LEU A 192 8.91 -3.93 -27.68
CA LEU A 192 8.97 -2.46 -27.79
C LEU A 192 9.33 -1.81 -26.46
N ARG A 193 8.80 -2.31 -25.36
CA ARG A 193 9.12 -1.81 -24.02
C ARG A 193 10.61 -1.93 -23.67
N ARG A 194 11.28 -2.99 -24.14
CA ARG A 194 12.73 -3.20 -23.93
C ARG A 194 13.61 -2.46 -24.91
N THR A 195 13.21 -2.44 -26.19
CA THR A 195 14.04 -1.94 -27.30
C THR A 195 13.80 -0.47 -27.63
N ALA A 196 12.55 0.00 -27.46
CA ALA A 196 12.13 1.34 -27.81
C ALA A 196 11.16 1.91 -26.75
N PRO A 197 11.61 2.18 -25.51
CA PRO A 197 10.75 2.59 -24.40
C PRO A 197 10.01 3.92 -24.61
N LEU A 198 10.40 4.70 -25.60
CA LEU A 198 9.71 5.93 -26.00
C LEU A 198 8.49 5.69 -26.90
N VAL A 199 8.39 4.49 -27.50
CA VAL A 199 7.26 4.12 -28.33
C VAL A 199 6.15 3.54 -27.43
N PRO A 200 4.92 4.05 -27.48
CA PRO A 200 3.81 3.52 -26.69
C PRO A 200 3.37 2.15 -27.24
N GLY A 201 4.02 1.08 -26.77
CA GLY A 201 3.83 -0.28 -27.29
C GLY A 201 2.38 -0.73 -27.29
N SER A 202 1.61 -0.38 -26.25
CA SER A 202 0.17 -0.70 -26.18
C SER A 202 -0.64 -0.04 -27.29
N LEU A 203 -0.34 1.22 -27.61
CA LEU A 203 -1.02 1.92 -28.73
C LEU A 203 -0.67 1.28 -30.07
N VAL A 204 0.61 0.91 -30.27
CA VAL A 204 1.06 0.23 -31.49
C VAL A 204 0.38 -1.14 -31.62
N ALA A 205 0.26 -1.90 -30.54
CA ALA A 205 -0.42 -3.20 -30.55
C ALA A 205 -1.92 -3.07 -30.87
N VAL A 206 -2.61 -2.07 -30.29
CA VAL A 206 -4.01 -1.78 -30.60
C VAL A 206 -4.17 -1.38 -32.07
N ALA A 207 -3.37 -0.44 -32.56
CA ALA A 207 -3.44 0.00 -33.97
C ALA A 207 -3.15 -1.15 -34.94
N LEU A 208 -2.14 -1.98 -34.64
CA LEU A 208 -1.81 -3.16 -35.45
C LEU A 208 -2.94 -4.19 -35.38
N GLY A 209 -3.53 -4.43 -34.20
CA GLY A 209 -4.67 -5.33 -34.03
C GLY A 209 -5.86 -4.93 -34.88
N ILE A 210 -6.25 -3.65 -34.85
CA ILE A 210 -7.32 -3.10 -35.68
C ILE A 210 -6.99 -3.25 -37.16
N MET A 211 -5.76 -2.93 -37.57
CA MET A 211 -5.33 -3.05 -38.97
C MET A 211 -5.37 -4.52 -39.43
N LEU A 212 -4.90 -5.46 -38.61
CA LEU A 212 -4.94 -6.89 -38.95
C LEU A 212 -6.38 -7.41 -39.01
N ALA A 213 -7.27 -6.95 -38.12
CA ALA A 213 -8.66 -7.30 -38.14
C ALA A 213 -9.32 -6.90 -39.49
N ALA A 214 -9.06 -5.67 -39.95
CA ALA A 214 -9.61 -5.15 -41.18
C ALA A 214 -8.99 -5.78 -42.45
N VAL A 215 -7.68 -6.09 -42.44
CA VAL A 215 -6.99 -6.61 -43.65
C VAL A 215 -7.19 -8.12 -43.83
N LEU A 216 -7.30 -8.85 -42.71
CA LEU A 216 -7.39 -10.31 -42.71
C LEU A 216 -8.80 -10.82 -42.45
N ASP A 217 -9.79 -9.94 -42.32
CA ASP A 217 -11.18 -10.28 -41.97
C ASP A 217 -11.22 -11.26 -40.79
N LEU A 218 -10.60 -10.86 -39.66
CA LEU A 218 -10.39 -11.75 -38.51
C LEU A 218 -11.70 -12.16 -37.84
N GLU A 219 -12.74 -11.33 -37.91
CA GLU A 219 -14.08 -11.63 -37.41
C GLU A 219 -14.70 -12.83 -38.14
N ASP A 220 -14.60 -12.88 -39.47
CA ASP A 220 -15.04 -14.01 -40.29
C ASP A 220 -14.23 -15.30 -40.00
N ARG A 221 -13.05 -15.17 -39.40
CA ARG A 221 -12.18 -16.27 -38.98
C ARG A 221 -12.38 -16.70 -37.54
N GLY A 222 -13.42 -16.18 -36.86
CA GLY A 222 -13.79 -16.53 -35.50
C GLY A 222 -12.97 -15.83 -34.41
N VAL A 223 -12.31 -14.71 -34.72
CA VAL A 223 -11.68 -13.86 -33.69
C VAL A 223 -12.73 -12.86 -33.18
N GLU A 224 -13.00 -12.89 -31.89
CA GLU A 224 -13.91 -11.94 -31.26
C GLU A 224 -13.34 -10.52 -31.30
N VAL A 225 -14.22 -9.56 -31.64
CA VAL A 225 -13.92 -8.12 -31.61
C VAL A 225 -14.77 -7.43 -30.57
N VAL A 226 -14.33 -6.24 -30.12
CA VAL A 226 -15.05 -5.44 -29.12
C VAL A 226 -16.50 -5.12 -29.55
N GLY A 227 -16.74 -5.03 -30.86
CA GLY A 227 -18.07 -4.79 -31.41
C GLY A 227 -18.49 -3.33 -31.35
N HIS A 228 -19.79 -3.09 -31.49
CA HIS A 228 -20.32 -1.73 -31.58
C HIS A 228 -20.10 -0.94 -30.31
N ILE A 229 -19.52 0.23 -30.44
CA ILE A 229 -19.32 1.19 -29.36
C ILE A 229 -20.06 2.48 -29.74
N ASP A 230 -20.98 2.93 -28.91
CA ASP A 230 -21.67 4.19 -29.11
C ASP A 230 -20.66 5.35 -29.07
N ALA A 231 -20.66 6.12 -30.17
CA ALA A 231 -19.82 7.31 -30.24
C ALA A 231 -20.48 8.47 -29.47
N GLY A 232 -19.67 9.23 -28.74
CA GLY A 232 -20.17 10.41 -28.06
C GLY A 232 -19.75 10.48 -26.60
N LEU A 233 -20.19 11.53 -25.93
CA LEU A 233 -19.96 11.72 -24.51
C LEU A 233 -21.13 11.12 -23.72
N PRO A 234 -20.88 10.50 -22.57
CA PRO A 234 -21.95 9.98 -21.72
C PRO A 234 -22.81 11.13 -21.21
N ALA A 235 -24.12 10.92 -21.10
CA ALA A 235 -25.02 11.86 -20.46
C ALA A 235 -24.75 11.86 -18.94
N PRO A 236 -24.61 13.05 -18.32
CA PRO A 236 -24.48 13.10 -16.87
C PRO A 236 -25.77 12.58 -16.20
N GLY A 237 -25.62 11.65 -15.28
CA GLY A 237 -26.75 11.06 -14.57
C GLY A 237 -26.34 10.48 -13.21
N VAL A 238 -27.33 10.13 -12.41
CA VAL A 238 -27.14 9.31 -11.22
C VAL A 238 -27.50 7.90 -11.62
N PRO A 239 -26.61 6.91 -11.43
CA PRO A 239 -26.89 5.52 -11.80
C PRO A 239 -28.12 5.00 -11.04
N ASP A 240 -28.98 4.32 -11.77
CA ASP A 240 -30.19 3.72 -11.21
C ASP A 240 -29.83 2.39 -10.54
N LEU A 241 -29.81 2.38 -9.21
CA LEU A 241 -29.54 1.18 -8.43
C LEU A 241 -30.88 0.48 -8.13
N THR A 242 -31.04 -0.71 -8.67
CA THR A 242 -32.31 -1.48 -8.65
C THR A 242 -32.77 -1.84 -7.26
N ALA A 243 -31.87 -2.00 -6.28
CA ALA A 243 -32.21 -2.36 -4.91
C ALA A 243 -31.49 -1.48 -3.87
N ALA A 244 -32.27 -0.73 -3.09
CA ALA A 244 -31.73 0.06 -1.97
C ALA A 244 -31.08 -0.81 -0.88
N SER A 245 -31.41 -2.12 -0.80
CA SER A 245 -30.78 -3.09 0.10
C SER A 245 -29.30 -3.31 -0.17
N ASP A 246 -28.82 -3.01 -1.37
CA ASP A 246 -27.46 -3.27 -1.81
C ASP A 246 -26.51 -2.10 -1.46
N ILE A 247 -27.07 -0.93 -1.12
CA ILE A 247 -26.28 0.26 -0.78
C ILE A 247 -25.29 -0.01 0.37
N PRO A 248 -25.64 -0.71 1.48
CA PRO A 248 -24.66 -1.00 2.53
C PRO A 248 -23.49 -1.88 2.06
N LEU A 249 -23.75 -2.86 1.19
CA LEU A 249 -22.72 -3.71 0.59
C LEU A 249 -21.82 -2.90 -0.32
N LEU A 250 -22.41 -2.05 -1.17
CA LEU A 250 -21.69 -1.15 -2.06
C LEU A 250 -20.81 -0.16 -1.28
N LEU A 251 -21.30 0.43 -0.20
CA LEU A 251 -20.53 1.33 0.67
C LEU A 251 -19.39 0.61 1.39
N SER A 252 -19.61 -0.62 1.84
CA SER A 252 -18.56 -1.45 2.46
C SER A 252 -17.44 -1.75 1.47
N GLY A 253 -17.80 -2.17 0.25
CA GLY A 253 -16.84 -2.39 -0.84
C GLY A 253 -16.12 -1.11 -1.24
N ALA A 254 -16.86 0.01 -1.34
CA ALA A 254 -16.31 1.32 -1.67
C ALA A 254 -15.25 1.80 -0.68
N ALA A 255 -15.42 1.53 0.62
CA ALA A 255 -14.43 1.86 1.64
C ALA A 255 -13.10 1.12 1.41
N GLY A 256 -13.16 -0.17 1.07
CA GLY A 256 -11.98 -0.96 0.72
C GLY A 256 -11.29 -0.45 -0.55
N VAL A 257 -12.06 -0.23 -1.61
CA VAL A 257 -11.56 0.29 -2.90
C VAL A 257 -10.92 1.68 -2.71
N MET A 258 -11.58 2.57 -1.96
CA MET A 258 -11.05 3.90 -1.62
C MET A 258 -9.70 3.79 -0.90
N LEU A 259 -9.60 2.94 0.10
CA LEU A 259 -8.40 2.84 0.93
C LEU A 259 -7.19 2.35 0.13
N VAL A 260 -7.38 1.31 -0.70
CA VAL A 260 -6.33 0.78 -1.59
C VAL A 260 -5.94 1.82 -2.63
N GLY A 261 -6.92 2.34 -3.34
CA GLY A 261 -6.69 3.34 -4.36
C GLY A 261 -5.96 4.56 -3.81
N PHE A 262 -6.39 5.07 -2.66
CA PHE A 262 -5.73 6.19 -2.01
C PHE A 262 -4.28 5.89 -1.62
N ALA A 263 -3.99 4.70 -1.05
CA ALA A 263 -2.63 4.33 -0.67
C ALA A 263 -1.68 4.27 -1.88
N GLU A 264 -2.12 3.67 -3.00
CA GLU A 264 -1.36 3.61 -4.26
C GLU A 264 -1.16 5.01 -4.87
N GLY A 265 -2.25 5.78 -5.02
CA GLY A 265 -2.22 7.13 -5.58
C GLY A 265 -1.34 8.08 -4.77
N LEU A 266 -1.45 8.05 -3.44
CA LEU A 266 -0.63 8.84 -2.54
C LEU A 266 0.85 8.42 -2.61
N GLY A 267 1.14 7.12 -2.73
CA GLY A 267 2.48 6.59 -2.95
C GLY A 267 3.12 7.13 -4.24
N ALA A 268 2.38 7.09 -5.34
CA ALA A 268 2.78 7.66 -6.62
C ALA A 268 3.02 9.17 -6.52
N ALA A 269 2.10 9.92 -5.92
CA ALA A 269 2.22 11.37 -5.74
C ALA A 269 3.45 11.73 -4.91
N LYS A 270 3.67 11.06 -3.77
CA LYS A 270 4.84 11.29 -2.89
C LYS A 270 6.17 10.99 -3.59
N THR A 271 6.24 9.95 -4.41
CA THR A 271 7.45 9.55 -5.14
C THR A 271 7.96 10.68 -6.03
N TYR A 272 7.08 11.24 -6.86
CA TYR A 272 7.46 12.32 -7.79
C TYR A 272 7.57 13.68 -7.11
N ALA A 273 6.82 13.93 -6.04
CA ALA A 273 6.96 15.13 -5.24
C ALA A 273 8.33 15.23 -4.57
N ARG A 274 8.83 14.11 -4.02
CA ARG A 274 10.17 14.03 -3.43
C ARG A 274 11.26 14.31 -4.46
N ARG A 275 11.14 13.73 -5.67
CA ARG A 275 12.09 13.96 -6.76
C ARG A 275 12.16 15.42 -7.19
N ASP A 276 11.01 16.10 -7.26
CA ASP A 276 10.91 17.48 -7.77
C ASP A 276 10.83 18.52 -6.64
N GLY A 277 11.05 18.12 -5.37
CA GLY A 277 11.23 19.01 -4.23
C GLY A 277 9.98 19.77 -3.77
N TYR A 278 8.77 19.18 -3.91
CA TYR A 278 7.53 19.76 -3.38
C TYR A 278 6.82 18.80 -2.42
N ARG A 279 5.85 19.32 -1.66
CA ARG A 279 5.11 18.55 -0.65
C ARG A 279 3.75 18.14 -1.17
N ILE A 280 3.31 16.94 -0.76
CA ILE A 280 1.97 16.41 -0.97
C ILE A 280 1.17 16.61 0.31
N ASP A 281 -0.07 17.03 0.14
CA ASP A 281 -1.08 17.11 1.19
C ASP A 281 -2.02 15.90 1.01
N ALA A 282 -1.96 14.95 1.95
CA ALA A 282 -2.69 13.69 1.86
C ALA A 282 -4.21 13.89 1.88
N ASP A 283 -4.70 14.87 2.64
CA ASP A 283 -6.15 15.15 2.72
C ASP A 283 -6.67 15.73 1.40
N ARG A 284 -5.87 16.58 0.76
CA ARG A 284 -6.18 17.13 -0.57
C ARG A 284 -6.10 16.08 -1.67
N GLU A 285 -5.15 15.15 -1.59
CA GLU A 285 -5.08 14.00 -2.51
C GLU A 285 -6.34 13.16 -2.40
N LEU A 286 -6.77 12.87 -1.18
CA LEU A 286 -7.98 12.09 -0.91
C LEU A 286 -9.24 12.81 -1.45
N ALA A 287 -9.39 14.11 -1.18
CA ALA A 287 -10.49 14.91 -1.72
C ALA A 287 -10.44 15.04 -3.24
N GLY A 288 -9.24 15.14 -3.83
CA GLY A 288 -9.04 15.22 -5.28
C GLY A 288 -9.40 13.92 -5.99
N LEU A 289 -8.98 12.77 -5.44
CA LEU A 289 -9.40 11.44 -5.91
C LEU A 289 -10.90 11.24 -5.73
N GLY A 290 -11.46 11.74 -4.63
CA GLY A 290 -12.90 11.73 -4.38
C GLY A 290 -13.67 12.48 -5.46
N ALA A 291 -13.27 13.72 -5.79
CA ALA A 291 -13.90 14.50 -6.85
C ALA A 291 -13.79 13.82 -8.23
N ALA A 292 -12.63 13.19 -8.51
CA ALA A 292 -12.42 12.42 -9.73
C ALA A 292 -13.42 11.25 -9.85
N ASN A 293 -13.61 10.50 -8.76
CA ASN A 293 -14.54 9.37 -8.71
C ASN A 293 -16.01 9.81 -8.76
N LEU A 294 -16.37 10.92 -8.09
CA LEU A 294 -17.72 11.50 -8.23
C LEU A 294 -18.02 11.86 -9.68
N GLY A 295 -17.07 12.54 -10.35
CA GLY A 295 -17.23 12.85 -11.76
C GLY A 295 -17.32 11.61 -12.64
N ALA A 296 -16.51 10.58 -12.37
CA ALA A 296 -16.54 9.32 -13.09
C ALA A 296 -17.90 8.63 -12.96
N GLY A 297 -18.41 8.48 -11.74
CA GLY A 297 -19.70 7.84 -11.49
C GLY A 297 -20.89 8.61 -12.05
N LEU A 298 -20.83 9.96 -12.11
CA LEU A 298 -21.87 10.80 -12.72
C LEU A 298 -21.86 10.73 -14.26
N LEU A 299 -20.80 10.25 -14.87
CA LEU A 299 -20.67 10.08 -16.32
C LEU A 299 -20.63 8.60 -16.71
N ASP A 300 -21.40 7.75 -16.01
CA ASP A 300 -21.49 6.30 -16.23
C ASP A 300 -20.13 5.60 -16.38
N GLY A 301 -19.13 6.14 -15.68
CA GLY A 301 -17.77 5.63 -15.66
C GLY A 301 -17.56 4.59 -14.56
N MET A 302 -16.32 4.21 -14.37
CA MET A 302 -15.87 3.27 -13.35
C MET A 302 -14.96 3.95 -12.33
N VAL A 303 -14.60 3.24 -11.26
CA VAL A 303 -13.65 3.74 -10.25
C VAL A 303 -12.30 4.12 -10.89
N VAL A 304 -11.80 5.29 -10.51
CA VAL A 304 -10.53 5.85 -10.99
C VAL A 304 -9.56 6.07 -9.84
N ASN A 305 -8.25 6.03 -10.15
CA ASN A 305 -7.21 6.24 -9.16
C ASN A 305 -5.94 6.85 -9.76
N GLY A 306 -5.01 7.25 -8.87
CA GLY A 306 -3.70 7.76 -9.23
C GLY A 306 -2.75 6.64 -9.69
N SER A 307 -2.27 6.71 -10.93
CA SER A 307 -1.44 5.69 -11.54
C SER A 307 0.06 6.01 -11.42
N LEU A 308 0.84 5.09 -10.85
CA LEU A 308 2.30 5.23 -10.80
C LEU A 308 2.93 5.18 -12.20
N SER A 309 2.50 4.23 -13.05
CA SER A 309 3.04 4.05 -14.41
C SER A 309 2.75 5.25 -15.31
N LYS A 310 1.49 5.72 -15.38
CA LYS A 310 1.11 6.89 -16.16
C LYS A 310 1.78 8.17 -15.63
N THR A 311 1.95 8.28 -14.30
CA THR A 311 2.67 9.39 -13.66
C THR A 311 4.16 9.35 -14.01
N ALA A 312 4.77 8.16 -14.12
CA ALA A 312 6.14 7.99 -14.59
C ALA A 312 6.30 8.50 -16.03
N VAL A 313 5.37 8.15 -16.91
CA VAL A 313 5.34 8.62 -18.31
C VAL A 313 5.18 10.15 -18.35
N ASN A 314 4.24 10.71 -17.59
CA ASN A 314 3.99 12.15 -17.51
C ASN A 314 5.25 12.92 -17.06
N ALA A 315 5.85 12.49 -15.96
CA ALA A 315 7.04 13.09 -15.41
C ALA A 315 8.28 12.87 -16.30
N GLY A 316 8.42 11.68 -16.92
CA GLY A 316 9.48 11.33 -17.87
C GLY A 316 9.42 12.16 -19.15
N ALA A 317 8.23 12.47 -19.66
CA ALA A 317 8.01 13.36 -20.79
C ALA A 317 8.21 14.84 -20.44
N GLY A 318 8.48 15.16 -19.16
CA GLY A 318 8.87 16.50 -18.72
C GLY A 318 7.72 17.39 -18.29
N ALA A 319 6.57 16.82 -17.91
CA ALA A 319 5.46 17.57 -17.32
C ALA A 319 5.92 18.42 -16.13
N ARG A 320 5.32 19.59 -15.98
CA ARG A 320 5.60 20.55 -14.90
C ARG A 320 4.36 20.89 -14.09
N SER A 321 3.18 20.60 -14.63
CA SER A 321 1.92 20.91 -13.98
C SER A 321 0.81 19.99 -14.48
N GLN A 322 -0.36 20.10 -13.86
CA GLN A 322 -1.58 19.37 -14.25
C GLN A 322 -2.22 19.87 -15.57
N VAL A 323 -1.62 20.86 -16.26
CA VAL A 323 -2.00 21.20 -17.65
C VAL A 323 -1.82 19.98 -18.56
N SER A 324 -0.83 19.11 -18.28
CA SER A 324 -0.69 17.82 -18.97
C SER A 324 -1.93 16.95 -18.80
N GLY A 325 -2.52 16.85 -17.60
CA GLY A 325 -3.76 16.11 -17.37
C GLY A 325 -4.95 16.68 -18.14
N TRP A 326 -5.10 18.01 -18.18
CA TRP A 326 -6.14 18.65 -19.00
C TRP A 326 -5.93 18.43 -20.50
N THR A 327 -4.67 18.37 -20.95
CA THR A 327 -4.36 18.01 -22.35
C THR A 327 -4.82 16.58 -22.65
N VAL A 328 -4.56 15.64 -21.73
CA VAL A 328 -5.03 14.25 -21.87
C VAL A 328 -6.56 14.21 -21.94
N ALA A 329 -7.25 14.93 -21.04
CA ALA A 329 -8.72 15.00 -21.04
C ALA A 329 -9.27 15.49 -22.38
N ALA A 330 -8.72 16.58 -22.91
CA ALA A 330 -9.14 17.13 -24.21
C ALA A 330 -8.92 16.14 -25.37
N LEU A 331 -7.78 15.44 -25.37
CA LEU A 331 -7.47 14.41 -26.37
C LEU A 331 -8.36 13.17 -26.20
N THR A 332 -8.73 12.80 -24.97
CA THR A 332 -9.67 11.69 -24.72
C THR A 332 -11.09 12.04 -25.20
N VAL A 333 -11.54 13.28 -24.98
CA VAL A 333 -12.80 13.76 -25.58
C VAL A 333 -12.75 13.69 -27.10
N LEU A 334 -11.66 14.14 -27.72
CA LEU A 334 -11.49 14.04 -29.18
C LEU A 334 -11.52 12.58 -29.63
N THR A 335 -10.90 11.68 -28.87
CA THR A 335 -10.93 10.23 -29.16
C THR A 335 -12.36 9.69 -29.16
N LEU A 336 -13.16 10.03 -28.15
CA LEU A 336 -14.57 9.60 -28.07
C LEU A 336 -15.44 10.15 -29.21
N LEU A 337 -15.16 11.36 -29.67
CA LEU A 337 -15.96 11.98 -30.72
C LEU A 337 -15.58 11.51 -32.13
N VAL A 338 -14.31 11.12 -32.34
CA VAL A 338 -13.78 10.89 -33.70
C VAL A 338 -13.25 9.46 -33.89
N LEU A 339 -12.59 8.87 -32.89
CA LEU A 339 -11.85 7.62 -33.01
C LEU A 339 -12.62 6.40 -32.48
N THR A 340 -13.75 6.59 -31.80
CA THR A 340 -14.55 5.47 -31.23
C THR A 340 -14.91 4.40 -32.27
N PRO A 341 -15.33 4.72 -33.51
CA PRO A 341 -15.65 3.69 -34.50
C PRO A 341 -14.47 2.76 -34.83
N LEU A 342 -13.24 3.24 -34.71
CA LEU A 342 -12.05 2.42 -34.95
C LEU A 342 -11.88 1.32 -33.91
N PHE A 343 -12.33 1.54 -32.66
CA PHE A 343 -12.22 0.54 -31.60
C PHE A 343 -13.27 -0.57 -31.70
N ALA A 344 -14.33 -0.40 -32.48
CA ALA A 344 -15.32 -1.45 -32.73
C ALA A 344 -14.68 -2.70 -33.37
N SER A 345 -13.70 -2.51 -34.24
CA SER A 345 -12.96 -3.59 -34.91
C SER A 345 -11.73 -4.07 -34.12
N LEU A 346 -11.57 -3.65 -32.87
CA LEU A 346 -10.42 -4.06 -32.04
C LEU A 346 -10.59 -5.52 -31.61
N PRO A 347 -9.64 -6.43 -31.97
CA PRO A 347 -9.69 -7.82 -31.53
C PRO A 347 -9.58 -7.95 -30.01
N GLU A 348 -10.45 -8.72 -29.36
CA GLU A 348 -10.35 -9.00 -27.92
C GLU A 348 -9.00 -9.61 -27.51
N PRO A 349 -8.39 -10.52 -28.29
CA PRO A 349 -7.03 -11.01 -27.99
C PRO A 349 -5.96 -9.91 -27.94
N ALA A 350 -6.06 -8.87 -28.80
CA ALA A 350 -5.13 -7.74 -28.75
C ALA A 350 -5.33 -6.89 -27.50
N LEU A 351 -6.59 -6.70 -27.07
CA LEU A 351 -6.92 -6.00 -25.84
C LEU A 351 -6.42 -6.79 -24.62
N ALA A 352 -6.65 -8.10 -24.57
CA ALA A 352 -6.14 -8.99 -23.52
C ALA A 352 -4.61 -8.95 -23.43
N ALA A 353 -3.92 -8.90 -24.58
CA ALA A 353 -2.46 -8.75 -24.63
C ALA A 353 -1.98 -7.45 -23.99
N VAL A 354 -2.67 -6.33 -24.24
CA VAL A 354 -2.37 -5.03 -23.60
C VAL A 354 -2.58 -5.09 -22.08
N VAL A 355 -3.67 -5.72 -21.62
CA VAL A 355 -3.93 -5.94 -20.20
C VAL A 355 -2.81 -6.72 -19.55
N ILE A 356 -2.47 -7.89 -20.10
CA ILE A 356 -1.42 -8.77 -19.55
C ILE A 356 -0.09 -8.03 -19.54
N ALA A 357 0.28 -7.32 -20.61
CA ALA A 357 1.51 -6.55 -20.68
C ALA A 357 1.58 -5.43 -19.62
N ALA A 358 0.46 -4.79 -19.30
CA ALA A 358 0.40 -3.75 -18.27
C ALA A 358 0.51 -4.33 -16.85
N VAL A 359 -0.07 -5.51 -16.63
CA VAL A 359 -0.17 -6.11 -15.30
C VAL A 359 1.03 -6.97 -14.94
N ILE A 360 1.71 -7.56 -15.92
CA ILE A 360 2.89 -8.43 -15.68
C ILE A 360 4.03 -7.71 -14.93
N GLU A 361 4.14 -6.39 -15.08
CA GLU A 361 5.12 -5.57 -14.34
C GLU A 361 4.80 -5.43 -12.86
N LEU A 362 3.55 -5.64 -12.48
CA LEU A 362 3.13 -5.60 -11.09
C LEU A 362 3.60 -6.84 -10.32
N VAL A 363 4.01 -7.90 -11.02
CA VAL A 363 4.53 -9.14 -10.45
C VAL A 363 6.00 -8.94 -10.03
N ASP A 364 6.22 -8.24 -8.89
CA ASP A 364 7.55 -7.99 -8.31
C ASP A 364 8.02 -9.15 -7.43
N ILE A 365 8.41 -10.26 -8.06
CA ILE A 365 9.01 -11.42 -7.35
C ILE A 365 10.29 -11.01 -6.62
N GLY A 366 11.09 -10.09 -7.20
CA GLY A 366 12.30 -9.58 -6.58
C GLY A 366 12.03 -8.82 -5.29
N GLY A 367 10.92 -8.06 -5.25
CA GLY A 367 10.44 -7.39 -4.04
C GLY A 367 10.02 -8.36 -2.95
N LEU A 368 9.26 -9.41 -3.30
CA LEU A 368 8.88 -10.47 -2.36
C LEU A 368 10.11 -11.23 -1.82
N ARG A 369 11.08 -11.54 -2.69
CA ARG A 369 12.32 -12.17 -2.27
C ARG A 369 13.13 -11.29 -1.32
N ARG A 370 13.23 -9.98 -1.59
CA ARG A 370 13.88 -9.04 -0.67
C ARG A 370 13.23 -9.03 0.71
N LEU A 371 11.89 -9.08 0.80
CA LEU A 371 11.18 -9.17 2.09
C LEU A 371 11.55 -10.46 2.85
N TYR A 372 11.79 -11.56 2.13
CA TYR A 372 12.26 -12.80 2.74
C TYR A 372 13.73 -12.72 3.18
N ASP A 373 14.60 -12.12 2.36
CA ASP A 373 16.06 -12.05 2.56
C ASP A 373 16.49 -11.02 3.61
N VAL A 374 15.64 -10.03 3.95
CA VAL A 374 15.90 -9.04 5.03
C VAL A 374 16.12 -9.71 6.38
N ASN A 375 15.61 -10.94 6.56
CA ASN A 375 15.76 -11.68 7.78
C ASN A 375 17.16 -12.29 7.91
N THR A 376 18.01 -11.71 8.76
CA THR A 376 19.30 -12.28 9.13
C THR A 376 19.15 -13.34 10.23
N ALA A 377 20.14 -14.25 10.35
CA ALA A 377 20.17 -15.26 11.43
C ALA A 377 20.07 -14.62 12.81
N ALA A 378 20.75 -13.47 13.03
CA ALA A 378 20.71 -12.72 14.27
C ALA A 378 19.30 -12.19 14.59
N LEU A 379 18.56 -11.68 13.59
CA LEU A 379 17.18 -11.23 13.78
C LEU A 379 16.22 -12.39 14.10
N THR A 380 16.47 -13.58 13.53
CA THR A 380 15.66 -14.77 13.82
C THR A 380 15.85 -15.24 15.26
N THR A 381 17.08 -15.15 15.79
CA THR A 381 17.40 -15.54 17.18
C THR A 381 16.68 -14.62 18.18
N ILE A 382 16.67 -13.30 17.90
CA ILE A 382 16.10 -12.28 18.79
C ILE A 382 14.57 -12.22 18.70
N TYR A 383 14.01 -12.21 17.49
CA TYR A 383 12.58 -11.97 17.25
C TYR A 383 11.81 -13.22 16.81
N GLY A 384 12.46 -14.38 16.64
CA GLY A 384 11.82 -15.61 16.25
C GLY A 384 11.00 -15.46 14.95
N ARG A 385 9.75 -15.96 14.97
CA ARG A 385 8.84 -15.84 13.81
C ARG A 385 8.46 -14.39 13.46
N ALA A 386 8.50 -13.48 14.42
CA ALA A 386 8.20 -12.07 14.19
C ALA A 386 9.25 -11.37 13.30
N ALA A 387 10.46 -11.94 13.15
CA ALA A 387 11.46 -11.43 12.23
C ALA A 387 10.99 -11.47 10.76
N ARG A 388 10.08 -12.39 10.40
CA ARG A 388 9.52 -12.54 9.05
C ARG A 388 8.12 -11.93 8.88
N ALA A 389 7.69 -11.07 9.81
CA ALA A 389 6.32 -10.53 9.78
C ALA A 389 5.98 -9.87 8.44
N ASP A 390 6.89 -9.09 7.86
CA ASP A 390 6.67 -8.40 6.60
C ASP A 390 6.45 -9.36 5.42
N PHE A 391 7.26 -10.44 5.35
CA PHE A 391 7.07 -11.49 4.36
C PHE A 391 5.76 -12.27 4.60
N ILE A 392 5.43 -12.58 5.87
CA ILE A 392 4.19 -13.28 6.23
C ILE A 392 2.97 -12.43 5.85
N CYS A 393 3.00 -11.11 6.10
CA CYS A 393 1.94 -10.19 5.68
C CYS A 393 1.77 -10.16 4.16
N ALA A 394 2.88 -10.08 3.42
CA ALA A 394 2.85 -10.08 1.96
C ALA A 394 2.29 -11.41 1.41
N LEU A 395 2.76 -12.54 1.95
CA LEU A 395 2.28 -13.86 1.56
C LEU A 395 0.81 -14.07 1.95
N GLY A 396 0.40 -13.61 3.13
CA GLY A 396 -0.99 -13.67 3.58
C GLY A 396 -1.94 -12.87 2.70
N ALA A 397 -1.54 -11.66 2.28
CA ALA A 397 -2.31 -10.85 1.34
C ALA A 397 -2.38 -11.51 -0.05
N LEU A 398 -1.26 -12.02 -0.57
CA LEU A 398 -1.19 -12.72 -1.85
C LEU A 398 -2.11 -13.95 -1.87
N LEU A 399 -1.94 -14.85 -0.91
CA LEU A 399 -2.75 -16.07 -0.81
C LEU A 399 -4.22 -15.73 -0.53
N GLY A 400 -4.46 -14.73 0.29
CA GLY A 400 -5.82 -14.24 0.55
C GLY A 400 -6.54 -13.83 -0.74
N VAL A 401 -5.86 -13.12 -1.65
CA VAL A 401 -6.41 -12.74 -2.97
C VAL A 401 -6.68 -13.97 -3.83
N LEU A 402 -5.77 -14.94 -3.86
CA LEU A 402 -5.92 -16.14 -4.70
C LEU A 402 -7.04 -17.08 -4.23
N PHE A 403 -7.30 -17.16 -2.91
CA PHE A 403 -8.29 -18.10 -2.33
C PHE A 403 -9.64 -17.47 -2.03
N PHE A 404 -9.68 -16.18 -1.68
CA PHE A 404 -10.89 -15.51 -1.15
C PHE A 404 -11.32 -14.30 -1.97
N ASP A 405 -10.69 -14.08 -3.13
CA ASP A 405 -10.89 -12.90 -3.97
C ASP A 405 -10.17 -11.63 -3.45
N THR A 406 -10.26 -10.58 -4.24
CA THR A 406 -9.40 -9.40 -4.16
C THR A 406 -9.61 -8.60 -2.86
N LEU A 407 -10.86 -8.27 -2.51
CA LEU A 407 -11.13 -7.46 -1.31
C LEU A 407 -10.90 -8.21 0.00
N PRO A 408 -11.39 -9.45 0.20
CA PRO A 408 -11.07 -10.24 1.38
C PRO A 408 -9.56 -10.48 1.54
N GLY A 409 -8.84 -10.74 0.44
CA GLY A 409 -7.38 -10.94 0.47
C GLY A 409 -6.63 -9.73 1.01
N LEU A 410 -7.03 -8.52 0.60
CA LEU A 410 -6.47 -7.30 1.16
C LEU A 410 -6.74 -7.18 2.66
N LEU A 411 -8.00 -7.39 3.08
CA LEU A 411 -8.38 -7.29 4.49
C LEU A 411 -7.60 -8.28 5.36
N ILE A 412 -7.40 -9.51 4.89
CA ILE A 412 -6.55 -10.52 5.55
C ILE A 412 -5.14 -9.98 5.73
N GLY A 413 -4.54 -9.38 4.68
CA GLY A 413 -3.21 -8.80 4.75
C GLY A 413 -3.11 -7.65 5.76
N VAL A 414 -4.09 -6.75 5.78
CA VAL A 414 -4.14 -5.61 6.71
C VAL A 414 -4.31 -6.10 8.15
N VAL A 415 -5.28 -7.00 8.41
CA VAL A 415 -5.50 -7.57 9.75
C VAL A 415 -4.24 -8.29 10.23
N LEU A 416 -3.63 -9.10 9.38
CA LEU A 416 -2.39 -9.82 9.72
C LEU A 416 -1.26 -8.85 10.04
N SER A 417 -1.12 -7.74 9.29
CA SER A 417 -0.11 -6.70 9.55
C SER A 417 -0.32 -6.05 10.92
N VAL A 418 -1.57 -5.71 11.27
CA VAL A 418 -1.91 -5.14 12.58
C VAL A 418 -1.65 -6.14 13.71
N VAL A 419 -2.09 -7.40 13.54
CA VAL A 419 -1.86 -8.46 14.55
C VAL A 419 -0.36 -8.69 14.78
N LEU A 420 0.44 -8.76 13.72
CA LEU A 420 1.89 -8.95 13.86
C LEU A 420 2.59 -7.72 14.45
N LEU A 421 2.11 -6.50 14.16
CA LEU A 421 2.58 -5.29 14.81
C LEU A 421 2.29 -5.33 16.32
N LEU A 422 1.06 -5.69 16.70
CA LEU A 422 0.68 -5.85 18.12
C LEU A 422 1.49 -6.95 18.80
N ALA A 423 1.69 -8.09 18.14
CA ALA A 423 2.51 -9.19 18.68
C ALA A 423 3.97 -8.78 18.90
N ARG A 424 4.57 -7.99 17.99
CA ARG A 424 5.92 -7.43 18.20
C ARG A 424 5.97 -6.45 19.36
N THR A 425 4.93 -5.64 19.51
CA THR A 425 4.86 -4.66 20.62
C THR A 425 4.61 -5.33 21.95
N ALA A 426 3.84 -6.43 21.97
CA ALA A 426 3.54 -7.20 23.18
C ALA A 426 4.75 -8.01 23.73
N HIS A 427 5.71 -8.36 22.88
CA HIS A 427 6.91 -9.10 23.29
C HIS A 427 8.16 -8.33 22.86
N PRO A 428 8.50 -7.21 23.55
CA PRO A 428 9.67 -6.42 23.23
C PRO A 428 10.95 -7.19 23.56
N HIS A 429 12.01 -6.89 22.83
CA HIS A 429 13.33 -7.40 23.18
C HIS A 429 13.82 -6.77 24.50
N VAL A 430 14.15 -7.62 25.46
CA VAL A 430 14.79 -7.24 26.73
C VAL A 430 16.24 -7.70 26.66
N ALA A 431 17.10 -6.81 26.19
CA ALA A 431 18.52 -7.09 26.01
C ALA A 431 19.25 -7.14 27.36
N VAL A 432 20.06 -8.17 27.58
CA VAL A 432 21.05 -8.20 28.65
C VAL A 432 22.32 -7.54 28.15
N LEU A 433 22.79 -6.52 28.86
CA LEU A 433 23.96 -5.75 28.45
C LEU A 433 25.22 -6.21 29.14
N GLY A 434 26.28 -6.37 28.36
CA GLY A 434 27.65 -6.60 28.82
C GLY A 434 28.57 -5.41 28.57
N ARG A 435 29.65 -5.29 29.32
CA ARG A 435 30.65 -4.25 29.17
C ARG A 435 31.64 -4.62 28.05
N VAL A 436 31.92 -3.68 27.16
CA VAL A 436 32.90 -3.90 26.06
C VAL A 436 34.32 -3.78 26.65
N ALA A 437 35.16 -4.78 26.38
CA ALA A 437 36.56 -4.79 26.81
C ALA A 437 37.33 -3.63 26.14
N GLY A 438 37.94 -2.74 26.93
CA GLY A 438 38.69 -1.58 26.44
C GLY A 438 37.82 -0.39 25.94
N GLY A 439 36.51 -0.50 25.96
CA GLY A 439 35.58 0.58 25.65
C GLY A 439 35.27 1.38 26.93
N ALA A 440 35.59 2.69 26.96
CA ALA A 440 35.28 3.56 28.10
C ALA A 440 33.74 3.71 28.20
N GLY A 441 33.10 2.88 29.06
CA GLY A 441 31.69 3.01 29.40
C GLY A 441 30.69 2.54 28.32
N GLN A 442 31.10 1.69 27.38
CA GLN A 442 30.20 1.15 26.36
C GLN A 442 29.56 -0.16 26.83
N TRP A 443 28.21 -0.20 26.73
CA TRP A 443 27.38 -1.35 27.05
C TRP A 443 26.67 -1.82 25.79
N VAL A 444 26.80 -3.11 25.51
CA VAL A 444 26.22 -3.75 24.30
C VAL A 444 25.45 -5.00 24.67
N ASP A 445 24.52 -5.39 23.84
CA ASP A 445 23.77 -6.63 23.99
C ASP A 445 24.72 -7.85 23.88
N VAL A 446 24.73 -8.67 24.91
CA VAL A 446 25.57 -9.87 25.01
C VAL A 446 25.25 -10.88 23.89
N GLU A 447 24.00 -10.96 23.45
CA GLU A 447 23.60 -11.86 22.37
C GLU A 447 24.14 -11.39 21.00
N ARG A 448 24.35 -10.08 20.82
CA ARG A 448 24.88 -9.50 19.58
C ARG A 448 26.40 -9.39 19.56
N ASP A 449 26.97 -9.18 20.72
CA ASP A 449 28.43 -9.08 20.89
C ASP A 449 28.93 -10.05 22.00
N PRO A 450 29.25 -11.31 21.64
CA PRO A 450 29.74 -12.31 22.56
C PRO A 450 31.09 -11.95 23.24
N GLY A 451 31.81 -10.94 22.71
CA GLY A 451 33.03 -10.42 23.29
C GLY A 451 32.80 -9.49 24.49
N SER A 452 31.55 -9.08 24.76
CA SER A 452 31.21 -8.29 25.95
C SER A 452 31.13 -9.16 27.20
N SER A 453 31.44 -8.56 28.37
CA SER A 453 31.47 -9.28 29.62
C SER A 453 30.38 -8.80 30.58
N PRO A 454 29.54 -9.71 31.12
CA PRO A 454 28.59 -9.35 32.18
C PRO A 454 29.34 -8.97 33.46
N VAL A 455 28.70 -8.17 34.31
CA VAL A 455 29.28 -7.76 35.61
C VAL A 455 28.81 -8.74 36.67
N SER A 456 29.76 -9.24 37.50
CA SER A 456 29.43 -10.21 38.53
C SER A 456 28.45 -9.64 39.56
N GLY A 457 27.36 -10.31 39.80
CA GLY A 457 26.30 -9.94 40.74
C GLY A 457 25.41 -8.77 40.33
N VAL A 458 25.55 -8.25 39.10
CA VAL A 458 24.72 -7.17 38.56
C VAL A 458 24.23 -7.53 37.16
N VAL A 459 22.92 -7.56 36.96
CA VAL A 459 22.34 -7.73 35.65
C VAL A 459 21.90 -6.36 35.11
N VAL A 460 22.45 -5.98 33.98
CA VAL A 460 22.06 -4.75 33.28
C VAL A 460 21.13 -5.12 32.15
N VAL A 461 19.95 -4.53 32.13
CA VAL A 461 18.91 -4.81 31.13
C VAL A 461 18.47 -3.54 30.42
N ARG A 462 18.16 -3.67 29.14
CA ARG A 462 17.57 -2.61 28.32
C ARG A 462 16.30 -3.13 27.68
N VAL A 463 15.19 -2.43 27.89
CA VAL A 463 13.94 -2.72 27.19
C VAL A 463 13.89 -1.86 25.92
N GLU A 464 13.92 -2.49 24.76
CA GLU A 464 13.96 -1.79 23.45
C GLU A 464 12.55 -1.42 22.97
N SER A 465 11.70 -0.88 23.82
CA SER A 465 10.31 -0.48 23.51
C SER A 465 9.78 0.48 24.57
N GLY A 466 8.66 1.17 24.26
CA GLY A 466 7.82 1.75 25.31
C GLY A 466 7.19 0.65 26.17
N LEU A 467 6.82 0.99 27.39
CA LEU A 467 6.17 0.10 28.34
C LEU A 467 4.68 0.43 28.41
N TYR A 468 3.83 -0.53 28.07
CA TYR A 468 2.38 -0.38 28.06
C TYR A 468 1.69 -1.65 28.57
N PHE A 469 0.39 -1.56 28.84
CA PHE A 469 -0.43 -2.68 29.30
C PHE A 469 -0.23 -3.96 28.46
N ALA A 470 0.06 -3.83 27.15
CA ALA A 470 0.19 -4.97 26.25
C ALA A 470 1.50 -5.76 26.43
N ASN A 471 2.54 -5.16 27.02
CA ASN A 471 3.84 -5.81 27.22
C ASN A 471 4.30 -5.81 28.69
N ALA A 472 3.52 -5.25 29.59
CA ALA A 472 3.89 -5.13 31.01
C ALA A 472 4.20 -6.51 31.61
N ASP A 473 3.31 -7.50 31.44
CA ASP A 473 3.49 -8.83 32.03
C ASP A 473 4.73 -9.55 31.45
N ALA A 474 4.93 -9.49 30.11
CA ALA A 474 6.08 -10.13 29.47
C ALA A 474 7.41 -9.50 29.92
N VAL A 475 7.44 -8.17 30.13
CA VAL A 475 8.61 -7.48 30.66
C VAL A 475 8.81 -7.81 32.14
N GLN A 476 7.75 -7.84 32.95
CA GLN A 476 7.81 -8.25 34.37
C GLN A 476 8.43 -9.63 34.51
N ASP A 477 7.88 -10.62 33.80
CA ASP A 477 8.37 -12.00 33.87
C ASP A 477 9.86 -12.08 33.54
N ARG A 478 10.27 -11.36 32.48
CA ARG A 478 11.67 -11.37 32.06
C ARG A 478 12.59 -10.67 33.04
N LEU A 479 12.19 -9.56 33.64
CA LEU A 479 12.98 -8.86 34.67
C LEU A 479 13.13 -9.74 35.91
N LEU A 480 12.07 -10.40 36.37
CA LEU A 480 12.09 -11.30 37.51
C LEU A 480 12.92 -12.55 37.23
N GLU A 481 12.81 -13.16 36.08
CA GLU A 481 13.63 -14.29 35.64
C GLU A 481 15.12 -13.96 35.69
N LEU A 482 15.51 -12.82 35.11
CA LEU A 482 16.92 -12.39 35.08
C LEU A 482 17.45 -12.05 36.47
N ALA A 483 16.61 -11.53 37.37
CA ALA A 483 16.99 -11.17 38.73
C ALA A 483 17.08 -12.38 39.68
N THR A 484 16.46 -13.52 39.34
CA THR A 484 16.49 -14.75 40.13
C THR A 484 17.71 -15.64 39.84
N ALA A 485 18.58 -15.26 38.90
CA ALA A 485 19.82 -15.99 38.66
C ALA A 485 20.75 -15.95 39.91
N ASP A 486 21.45 -17.05 40.14
CA ASP A 486 22.32 -17.21 41.33
C ASP A 486 23.36 -16.09 41.43
N GLY A 487 23.40 -15.47 42.63
CA GLY A 487 24.38 -14.43 42.94
C GLY A 487 24.04 -13.02 42.45
N VAL A 488 22.86 -12.78 41.86
CA VAL A 488 22.40 -11.44 41.47
C VAL A 488 22.01 -10.63 42.72
N ARG A 489 22.60 -9.44 42.87
CA ARG A 489 22.36 -8.49 43.96
C ARG A 489 21.66 -7.21 43.51
N ALA A 490 21.75 -6.90 42.23
CA ALA A 490 21.11 -5.73 41.66
C ALA A 490 20.73 -5.97 40.19
N LEU A 491 19.59 -5.40 39.80
CA LEU A 491 19.13 -5.29 38.44
C LEU A 491 19.14 -3.81 38.05
N VAL A 492 19.88 -3.46 37.01
CA VAL A 492 19.99 -2.11 36.46
C VAL A 492 19.14 -2.04 35.20
N LEU A 493 18.05 -1.27 35.24
CA LEU A 493 17.19 -1.01 34.10
C LEU A 493 17.68 0.23 33.32
N ASP A 494 18.27 0.03 32.17
CA ASP A 494 18.56 1.12 31.22
C ASP A 494 17.26 1.56 30.53
N ALA A 495 16.68 2.64 31.05
CA ALA A 495 15.42 3.21 30.59
C ALA A 495 15.60 4.27 29.48
N ALA A 496 16.83 4.49 28.97
CA ALA A 496 17.09 5.47 27.91
C ALA A 496 16.33 5.18 26.60
N THR A 497 15.99 3.91 26.36
CA THR A 497 15.21 3.45 25.20
C THR A 497 13.72 3.28 25.47
N VAL A 498 13.24 3.67 26.67
CA VAL A 498 11.82 3.63 27.03
C VAL A 498 11.20 5.02 26.84
N PRO A 499 10.61 5.31 25.66
CA PRO A 499 10.12 6.66 25.35
C PRO A 499 8.81 7.02 26.06
N SER A 500 8.05 6.01 26.50
CA SER A 500 6.75 6.19 27.14
C SER A 500 6.42 5.03 28.08
N VAL A 501 5.65 5.34 29.13
CA VAL A 501 5.12 4.38 30.11
C VAL A 501 3.65 4.70 30.31
N ASP A 502 2.76 3.70 30.30
CA ASP A 502 1.36 3.88 30.68
C ASP A 502 1.13 3.56 32.18
N VAL A 503 -0.10 3.76 32.65
CA VAL A 503 -0.45 3.56 34.07
C VAL A 503 -0.24 2.10 34.51
N THR A 504 -0.56 1.13 33.64
CA THR A 504 -0.41 -0.31 33.91
C THR A 504 1.06 -0.68 34.07
N ALA A 505 1.90 -0.24 33.12
CA ALA A 505 3.32 -0.52 33.16
C ALA A 505 4.05 0.22 34.31
N ALA A 506 3.58 1.41 34.69
CA ALA A 506 4.09 2.09 35.90
C ALA A 506 3.76 1.30 37.16
N GLY A 507 2.56 0.73 37.26
CA GLY A 507 2.18 -0.18 38.35
C GLY A 507 3.08 -1.43 38.39
N MET A 508 3.29 -2.06 37.21
CA MET A 508 4.18 -3.21 37.06
C MET A 508 5.61 -2.89 37.57
N LEU A 509 6.20 -1.76 37.17
CA LEU A 509 7.56 -1.38 37.62
C LEU A 509 7.62 -1.20 39.14
N ARG A 510 6.58 -0.63 39.79
CA ARG A 510 6.49 -0.53 41.26
C ARG A 510 6.46 -1.92 41.89
N ASP A 511 5.63 -2.83 41.35
CA ASP A 511 5.42 -4.17 41.90
C ASP A 511 6.69 -5.02 41.72
N VAL A 512 7.38 -4.91 40.57
CA VAL A 512 8.71 -5.52 40.36
C VAL A 512 9.73 -4.99 41.35
N ALA A 513 9.78 -3.67 41.57
CA ALA A 513 10.72 -3.09 42.55
C ALA A 513 10.49 -3.63 43.98
N ALA A 514 9.22 -3.72 44.41
CA ALA A 514 8.86 -4.26 45.70
C ALA A 514 9.20 -5.75 45.84
N GLU A 515 8.96 -6.53 44.81
CA GLU A 515 9.24 -7.97 44.77
C GLU A 515 10.75 -8.25 44.81
N LEU A 516 11.53 -7.48 44.03
CA LEU A 516 12.99 -7.59 44.02
C LEU A 516 13.59 -7.18 45.37
N ASP A 517 13.13 -6.08 46.01
CA ASP A 517 13.56 -5.66 47.33
C ASP A 517 13.26 -6.73 48.39
N ALA A 518 12.10 -7.41 48.32
CA ALA A 518 11.77 -8.53 49.22
C ALA A 518 12.71 -9.73 49.05
N ARG A 519 13.33 -9.89 47.89
CA ARG A 519 14.35 -10.92 47.60
C ARG A 519 15.77 -10.47 47.85
N GLY A 520 15.99 -9.24 48.35
CA GLY A 520 17.32 -8.67 48.57
C GLY A 520 18.02 -8.21 47.29
N VAL A 521 17.31 -8.08 46.16
CA VAL A 521 17.83 -7.59 44.89
C VAL A 521 17.38 -6.13 44.69
N ARG A 522 18.33 -5.22 44.47
CA ARG A 522 18.02 -3.79 44.28
C ARG A 522 17.69 -3.51 42.82
N LEU A 523 16.52 -2.90 42.55
CA LEU A 523 16.22 -2.33 41.23
C LEU A 523 16.80 -0.92 41.15
N LEU A 524 17.67 -0.67 40.15
CA LEU A 524 18.27 0.64 39.87
C LEU A 524 17.83 1.06 38.45
N ALA A 525 17.55 2.33 38.22
CA ALA A 525 17.18 2.85 36.93
C ALA A 525 18.25 3.79 36.37
N VAL A 526 18.43 3.81 35.06
CA VAL A 526 19.39 4.67 34.37
C VAL A 526 18.68 5.35 33.19
N GLY A 527 18.93 6.64 33.05
CA GLY A 527 18.47 7.42 31.90
C GLY A 527 16.95 7.41 31.77
N ASP A 528 16.28 8.45 32.19
CA ASP A 528 14.84 8.58 32.05
C ASP A 528 14.44 9.66 31.02
N VAL A 529 13.28 9.48 30.45
CA VAL A 529 12.60 10.49 29.63
C VAL A 529 11.65 11.29 30.56
N GLY A 530 11.65 12.62 30.45
CA GLY A 530 10.85 13.49 31.35
C GLY A 530 9.38 13.09 31.45
N GLN A 531 8.77 12.64 30.32
CA GLN A 531 7.40 12.14 30.28
C GLN A 531 7.23 10.85 31.12
N VAL A 532 8.19 9.94 31.08
CA VAL A 532 8.19 8.70 31.86
C VAL A 532 8.26 9.03 33.37
N ARG A 533 9.14 9.95 33.74
CA ARG A 533 9.28 10.45 35.13
C ARG A 533 7.97 11.02 35.66
N ASP A 534 7.28 11.82 34.86
CA ASP A 534 6.02 12.45 35.26
C ASP A 534 4.91 11.40 35.49
N VAL A 535 4.83 10.36 34.66
CA VAL A 535 3.88 9.27 34.86
C VAL A 535 4.21 8.47 36.11
N LEU A 536 5.47 8.05 36.30
CA LEU A 536 5.89 7.28 37.47
C LEU A 536 5.59 8.02 38.78
N ARG A 537 5.83 9.34 38.85
CA ARG A 537 5.51 10.16 40.03
C ARG A 537 4.02 10.22 40.33
N ARG A 538 3.19 10.38 39.30
CA ARG A 538 1.73 10.52 39.44
C ARG A 538 1.02 9.20 39.75
N THR A 539 1.62 8.07 39.40
CA THR A 539 1.04 6.73 39.61
C THR A 539 1.49 6.02 40.86
N GLY A 540 2.27 6.70 41.72
CA GLY A 540 2.79 6.10 42.94
C GLY A 540 4.00 5.17 42.77
N ALA A 541 4.57 5.12 41.54
CA ALA A 541 5.79 4.38 41.25
C ALA A 541 7.07 5.22 41.43
N GLY A 542 6.98 6.33 42.13
CA GLY A 542 8.10 7.27 42.35
C GLY A 542 9.32 6.65 43.01
N ALA A 543 9.16 5.61 43.84
CA ALA A 543 10.25 4.88 44.47
C ALA A 543 11.29 4.32 43.48
N VAL A 544 10.88 4.02 42.24
CA VAL A 544 11.80 3.61 41.15
C VAL A 544 12.75 4.75 40.78
N LEU A 545 12.30 6.01 40.91
CA LEU A 545 13.06 7.21 40.58
C LEU A 545 14.04 7.60 41.72
N ASP A 546 13.81 7.16 42.94
CA ASP A 546 14.72 7.43 44.08
C ASP A 546 16.07 6.74 43.88
N ARG A 547 16.13 5.76 42.96
CA ARG A 547 17.33 5.00 42.60
C ARG A 547 17.73 5.23 41.13
N LEU A 548 17.57 6.48 40.66
CA LEU A 548 17.92 6.90 39.31
C LEU A 548 19.38 7.36 39.23
N TYR A 549 20.13 6.80 38.31
CA TYR A 549 21.53 7.12 38.05
C TYR A 549 21.72 7.75 36.66
N PRO A 550 22.74 8.61 36.48
CA PRO A 550 22.98 9.27 35.20
C PRO A 550 23.53 8.32 34.13
N THR A 551 24.27 7.28 34.53
CA THR A 551 24.88 6.29 33.61
C THR A 551 24.81 4.88 34.20
N VAL A 552 24.92 3.87 33.31
CA VAL A 552 25.00 2.46 33.72
C VAL A 552 26.22 2.22 34.61
N GLU A 553 27.34 2.85 34.30
CA GLU A 553 28.56 2.76 35.14
C GLU A 553 28.31 3.26 36.55
N ALA A 554 27.64 4.40 36.69
CA ALA A 554 27.35 4.97 38.01
C ALA A 554 26.41 4.05 38.82
N ALA A 555 25.41 3.46 38.16
CA ALA A 555 24.51 2.50 38.78
C ALA A 555 25.25 1.23 39.20
N VAL A 556 26.12 0.68 38.36
CA VAL A 556 26.93 -0.51 38.64
C VAL A 556 27.93 -0.23 39.77
N ALA A 557 28.62 0.93 39.77
CA ALA A 557 29.54 1.33 40.83
C ALA A 557 28.84 1.40 42.20
N ALA A 558 27.61 1.93 42.25
CA ALA A 558 26.80 2.00 43.47
C ALA A 558 26.39 0.61 44.06
N THR A 559 26.61 -0.48 43.30
CA THR A 559 26.34 -1.85 43.77
C THR A 559 27.59 -2.54 44.36
N SER A 560 28.80 -1.95 44.21
CA SER A 560 30.04 -2.53 44.68
C SER A 560 30.11 -2.46 46.22
N PRO A 561 30.53 -3.53 46.93
CA PRO A 561 30.70 -3.50 48.38
C PRO A 561 31.91 -2.62 48.70
N GLY A 562 31.71 -1.42 49.16
CA GLY A 562 32.80 -0.58 49.64
C GLY A 562 32.64 0.95 49.58
N GLU A 563 31.70 1.49 48.82
CA GLU A 563 31.55 2.95 48.65
C GLU A 563 30.16 3.51 49.02
N GLY A 564 29.29 2.70 49.63
CA GLY A 564 27.88 3.07 49.91
C GLY A 564 27.64 4.00 51.08
N GLU A 565 28.62 4.35 51.89
CA GLU A 565 28.42 5.22 53.09
C GLU A 565 28.84 6.69 52.91
N ALA A 566 29.53 7.03 51.82
CA ALA A 566 30.03 8.39 51.62
C ALA A 566 29.17 9.31 50.71
N ALA A 567 28.13 8.80 50.04
CA ALA A 567 27.34 9.58 49.09
C ALA A 567 25.94 10.00 49.57
N GLY A 568 25.58 9.70 50.85
CA GLY A 568 24.22 9.90 51.39
C GLY A 568 23.86 11.34 51.81
N ASP A 569 24.80 12.31 51.81
CA ASP A 569 24.53 13.63 52.44
C ASP A 569 24.69 14.84 51.47
N GLY A 570 24.85 14.62 50.18
CA GLY A 570 25.11 15.70 49.22
C GLY A 570 24.01 16.06 48.19
N ALA A 571 22.97 15.26 48.07
CA ALA A 571 21.98 15.41 46.96
C ALA A 571 20.64 16.08 47.33
N ALA A 572 20.47 16.56 48.56
CA ALA A 572 19.21 17.18 49.03
C ALA A 572 19.14 18.71 48.86
N ARG A 573 20.09 19.34 48.17
CA ARG A 573 20.01 20.80 47.85
C ARG A 573 20.58 21.12 46.47
N ARG A 574 19.75 20.96 45.43
CA ARG A 574 19.68 21.90 44.28
C ARG A 574 18.42 21.65 43.45
#